data_702919c24c22102e6f37ccd03438eefd
#
_entry.id   702919c24c22102e6f37ccd03438eefd
#
_cell.length_a   1.000
_cell.length_b   1.000
_cell.length_c   1.000
_cell.angle_alpha   90.00
_cell.angle_beta   90.00
_cell.angle_gamma   90.00
#
_symmetry.space_group_name_H-M   'P 1'
#
loop_
_entity.id
_entity.type
_entity.pdbx_description
1 polymer ?
#
loop_
_entity_poly.entity_id
_entity_poly.type
_entity_poly.pdbx_seq_one_letter_code
_entity_poly.pdbx_strand_id
1 'polypeptide(L)'
;IEPFFLTPASVNDVGGLARELNKEGYYSAFFHGAENGSMGFQAFARATGFQDYFGRTEYNQDKRFGGDKDFDGMWAIWDEPFLQYYALTMSEFKEPFVSAVFTASSHHPYKIPEEYKDIYPEEGLVMHKCIRYTDHALKRFFETASKQPWFNNSLFVLTADHTNLSAVPEYQTSLGGFSVPIVFFDPSKEM
;
A
#
# COMPACT_ATOMS: atom_id res chain seq x y z
N ILE A 1 -8.32 -10.50 15.00
CA ILE A 1 -7.24 -11.45 14.66
C ILE A 1 -5.93 -10.72 14.87
N GLU A 2 -5.05 -11.28 15.66
CA GLU A 2 -3.74 -10.71 15.89
C GLU A 2 -2.81 -11.07 14.72
N PRO A 3 -2.08 -10.11 14.14
CA PRO A 3 -1.16 -10.40 13.05
C PRO A 3 -0.09 -11.41 13.50
N PHE A 4 0.18 -12.39 12.67
CA PHE A 4 1.13 -13.47 12.93
C PHE A 4 2.50 -12.96 13.43
N PHE A 5 3.03 -11.90 12.83
CA PHE A 5 4.34 -11.33 13.18
C PHE A 5 4.38 -10.58 14.52
N LEU A 6 3.23 -10.34 15.15
CA LEU A 6 3.13 -9.83 16.53
C LEU A 6 2.95 -10.95 17.56
N THR A 7 2.87 -12.21 17.14
CA THR A 7 2.74 -13.37 18.00
C THR A 7 4.10 -14.04 18.24
N PRO A 8 4.23 -14.95 19.22
CA PRO A 8 5.43 -15.78 19.39
C PRO A 8 5.78 -16.61 18.14
N ALA A 9 4.82 -16.84 17.23
CA ALA A 9 5.06 -17.55 15.98
C ALA A 9 5.89 -16.72 14.96
N SER A 10 6.13 -15.44 15.22
CA SER A 10 6.96 -14.55 14.38
C SER A 10 8.42 -15.01 14.25
N VAL A 11 8.89 -15.90 15.12
CA VAL A 11 10.23 -16.53 15.03
C VAL A 11 10.31 -17.63 13.98
N ASN A 12 9.17 -18.08 13.42
CA ASN A 12 9.16 -19.07 12.35
C ASN A 12 9.73 -18.47 11.07
N ASP A 13 10.44 -19.29 10.31
CA ASP A 13 10.89 -18.90 8.97
C ASP A 13 9.68 -18.86 8.02
N VAL A 14 9.34 -17.67 7.56
CA VAL A 14 8.22 -17.45 6.62
C VAL A 14 8.77 -17.09 5.27
N GLY A 15 8.51 -17.95 4.29
CA GLY A 15 8.81 -17.65 2.88
C GLY A 15 7.86 -16.58 2.34
N GLY A 16 8.39 -15.60 1.65
CA GLY A 16 7.63 -14.57 0.96
C GLY A 16 8.00 -14.48 -0.52
N LEU A 17 7.13 -13.90 -1.33
CA LEU A 17 7.37 -13.70 -2.76
C LEU A 17 8.69 -12.96 -3.02
N ALA A 18 9.00 -11.93 -2.23
CA ALA A 18 10.25 -11.18 -2.34
C ALA A 18 11.47 -12.09 -2.18
N ARG A 19 11.46 -13.00 -1.17
CA ARG A 19 12.56 -13.94 -0.95
C ARG A 19 12.79 -14.86 -2.16
N GLU A 20 11.73 -15.35 -2.76
CA GLU A 20 11.84 -16.24 -3.92
C GLU A 20 12.36 -15.49 -5.16
N LEU A 21 11.84 -14.30 -5.43
CA LEU A 21 12.28 -13.47 -6.55
C LEU A 21 13.72 -12.94 -6.37
N ASN A 22 14.16 -12.69 -5.15
CA ASN A 22 15.57 -12.32 -4.89
C ASN A 22 16.55 -13.41 -5.36
N LYS A 23 16.17 -14.71 -5.29
CA LYS A 23 16.99 -15.82 -5.79
C LYS A 23 17.16 -15.77 -7.31
N GLU A 24 16.18 -15.16 -8.00
CA GLU A 24 16.18 -14.92 -9.45
C GLU A 24 16.79 -13.56 -9.84
N GLY A 25 17.41 -12.87 -8.88
CA GLY A 25 18.12 -11.60 -9.11
C GLY A 25 17.25 -10.36 -9.09
N TYR A 26 16.00 -10.45 -8.65
CA TYR A 26 15.15 -9.28 -8.46
C TYR A 26 15.60 -8.46 -7.25
N TYR A 27 15.58 -7.14 -7.40
CA TYR A 27 15.61 -6.22 -6.27
C TYR A 27 14.20 -6.18 -5.61
N SER A 28 14.12 -6.04 -4.28
CA SER A 28 12.83 -6.08 -3.60
C SER A 28 12.67 -4.97 -2.56
N ALA A 29 11.55 -4.23 -2.61
CA ALA A 29 11.26 -3.12 -1.73
C ALA A 29 9.82 -3.12 -1.22
N PHE A 30 9.61 -2.77 0.06
CA PHE A 30 8.30 -2.62 0.67
C PHE A 30 8.08 -1.17 1.10
N PHE A 31 6.88 -0.65 0.84
CA PHE A 31 6.48 0.73 1.13
C PHE A 31 5.28 0.78 2.07
N HIS A 32 5.36 1.64 3.08
CA HIS A 32 4.22 1.93 3.96
C HIS A 32 4.41 3.30 4.62
N GLY A 33 3.47 4.22 4.43
CA GLY A 33 3.59 5.63 4.82
C GLY A 33 3.61 5.94 6.31
N ALA A 34 3.52 4.93 7.19
CA ALA A 34 3.63 5.10 8.63
C ALA A 34 5.08 5.23 9.10
N GLU A 35 5.26 5.56 10.40
CA GLU A 35 6.55 5.51 11.08
C GLU A 35 7.22 4.16 10.86
N ASN A 36 8.54 4.19 10.58
CA ASN A 36 9.32 2.96 10.43
C ASN A 36 9.24 2.13 11.72
N GLY A 37 8.91 0.85 11.57
CA GLY A 37 8.67 -0.03 12.71
C GLY A 37 7.23 -0.03 13.26
N SER A 38 6.36 0.87 12.78
CA SER A 38 4.93 0.84 13.13
C SER A 38 4.36 -0.56 12.89
N MET A 39 3.62 -1.08 13.88
CA MET A 39 2.98 -2.40 13.87
C MET A 39 3.87 -3.57 13.40
N GLY A 40 5.20 -3.41 13.40
CA GLY A 40 6.14 -4.45 12.97
C GLY A 40 6.26 -4.66 11.46
N PHE A 41 5.65 -3.82 10.62
CA PHE A 41 5.69 -3.97 9.14
C PHE A 41 7.11 -4.05 8.59
N GLN A 42 8.02 -3.19 9.05
CA GLN A 42 9.41 -3.21 8.60
C GLN A 42 10.12 -4.52 8.96
N ALA A 43 9.93 -5.02 10.18
CA ALA A 43 10.52 -6.28 10.63
C ALA A 43 9.96 -7.46 9.83
N PHE A 44 8.65 -7.47 9.59
CA PHE A 44 8.00 -8.52 8.80
C PHE A 44 8.43 -8.47 7.33
N ALA A 45 8.49 -7.30 6.71
CA ALA A 45 8.97 -7.15 5.34
C ALA A 45 10.39 -7.73 5.18
N ARG A 46 11.30 -7.43 6.11
CA ARG A 46 12.64 -8.00 6.13
C ARG A 46 12.63 -9.52 6.35
N ALA A 47 11.82 -10.02 7.27
CA ALA A 47 11.68 -11.46 7.54
C ALA A 47 11.17 -12.23 6.32
N THR A 48 10.32 -11.63 5.49
CA THR A 48 9.76 -12.21 4.26
C THR A 48 10.61 -11.99 3.01
N GLY A 49 11.76 -11.30 3.15
CA GLY A 49 12.79 -11.20 2.13
C GLY A 49 12.90 -9.86 1.41
N PHE A 50 12.09 -8.85 1.75
CA PHE A 50 12.30 -7.52 1.18
C PHE A 50 13.65 -6.94 1.64
N GLN A 51 14.43 -6.48 0.66
CA GLN A 51 15.77 -5.91 0.87
C GLN A 51 15.70 -4.51 1.46
N ASP A 52 14.76 -3.69 0.97
CA ASP A 52 14.58 -2.33 1.47
C ASP A 52 13.15 -2.07 1.94
N TYR A 53 13.03 -1.08 2.83
CA TYR A 53 11.77 -0.60 3.38
C TYR A 53 11.74 0.92 3.31
N PHE A 54 10.69 1.45 2.71
CA PHE A 54 10.46 2.87 2.54
C PHE A 54 9.24 3.30 3.35
N GLY A 55 9.50 3.93 4.49
CA GLY A 55 8.47 4.43 5.39
C GLY A 55 8.38 5.96 5.39
N ARG A 56 7.76 6.51 6.43
CA ARG A 56 7.68 7.95 6.64
C ARG A 56 9.05 8.61 6.77
N THR A 57 10.05 7.91 7.32
CA THR A 57 11.42 8.43 7.43
C THR A 57 12.00 8.73 6.06
N GLU A 58 11.96 7.79 5.13
CA GLU A 58 12.48 7.93 3.77
C GLU A 58 11.66 8.95 2.97
N TYR A 59 10.33 8.95 3.13
CA TYR A 59 9.45 9.95 2.54
C TYR A 59 9.83 11.38 2.95
N ASN A 60 10.06 11.61 4.24
CA ASN A 60 10.41 12.93 4.78
C ASN A 60 11.80 13.42 4.33
N GLN A 61 12.68 12.52 3.92
CA GLN A 61 13.99 12.87 3.37
C GLN A 61 13.93 13.31 1.91
N ASP A 62 12.89 12.91 1.19
CA ASP A 62 12.73 13.22 -0.22
C ASP A 62 12.18 14.65 -0.41
N LYS A 63 13.03 15.54 -0.93
CA LYS A 63 12.70 16.95 -1.16
C LYS A 63 11.60 17.20 -2.21
N ARG A 64 11.22 16.18 -2.97
CA ARG A 64 10.14 16.27 -3.97
C ARG A 64 8.75 16.35 -3.34
N PHE A 65 8.61 15.99 -2.06
CA PHE A 65 7.33 15.83 -1.35
C PHE A 65 7.23 16.74 -0.14
N GLY A 66 6.02 16.85 0.42
CA GLY A 66 5.72 17.76 1.52
C GLY A 66 6.26 17.33 2.89
N GLY A 67 6.77 16.10 3.01
CA GLY A 67 7.21 15.56 4.28
C GLY A 67 6.06 15.46 5.28
N ASP A 68 6.28 15.90 6.51
CA ASP A 68 5.26 15.87 7.57
C ASP A 68 4.00 16.71 7.29
N LYS A 69 3.97 17.55 6.26
CA LYS A 69 2.75 18.25 5.85
C LYS A 69 1.74 17.31 5.22
N ASP A 70 2.21 16.19 4.66
CA ASP A 70 1.38 15.17 4.04
C ASP A 70 0.96 14.07 5.04
N PHE A 71 1.32 14.22 6.32
CA PHE A 71 0.93 13.30 7.38
C PHE A 71 -0.53 13.51 7.79
N ASP A 72 -1.27 12.42 7.95
CA ASP A 72 -2.70 12.44 8.31
C ASP A 72 -3.01 12.91 9.74
N GLY A 73 -1.95 13.15 10.52
CA GLY A 73 -2.03 13.56 11.92
C GLY A 73 -2.25 12.40 12.89
N MET A 74 -2.26 11.15 12.41
CA MET A 74 -2.59 10.00 13.23
C MET A 74 -1.69 8.78 12.99
N TRP A 75 -1.57 8.31 11.76
CA TRP A 75 -0.87 7.06 11.47
C TRP A 75 0.16 7.14 10.35
N ALA A 76 -0.21 7.69 9.19
CA ALA A 76 0.63 7.61 8.00
C ALA A 76 0.57 8.88 7.12
N ILE A 77 1.46 8.95 6.15
CA ILE A 77 1.35 9.88 5.03
C ILE A 77 0.10 9.54 4.23
N TRP A 78 -0.66 10.55 3.79
CA TRP A 78 -1.84 10.35 2.95
C TRP A 78 -1.53 9.53 1.70
N ASP A 79 -2.45 8.66 1.29
CA ASP A 79 -2.23 7.71 0.18
C ASP A 79 -1.84 8.41 -1.13
N GLU A 80 -2.44 9.55 -1.49
CA GLU A 80 -2.11 10.19 -2.76
C GLU A 80 -0.64 10.62 -2.85
N PRO A 81 -0.10 11.48 -1.97
CA PRO A 81 1.31 11.85 -2.03
C PRO A 81 2.24 10.65 -1.82
N PHE A 82 1.86 9.65 -0.99
CA PHE A 82 2.69 8.48 -0.78
C PHE A 82 2.75 7.56 -2.01
N LEU A 83 1.66 7.40 -2.75
CA LEU A 83 1.65 6.65 -4.00
C LEU A 83 2.39 7.38 -5.13
N GLN A 84 2.44 8.72 -5.14
CA GLN A 84 3.32 9.46 -6.04
C GLN A 84 4.80 9.22 -5.71
N TYR A 85 5.16 9.25 -4.42
CA TYR A 85 6.50 8.89 -3.95
C TYR A 85 6.86 7.46 -4.37
N TYR A 86 5.96 6.50 -4.16
CA TYR A 86 6.13 5.10 -4.57
C TYR A 86 6.44 4.97 -6.07
N ALA A 87 5.62 5.59 -6.94
CA ALA A 87 5.83 5.52 -8.38
C ALA A 87 7.17 6.10 -8.83
N LEU A 88 7.57 7.25 -8.26
CA LEU A 88 8.82 7.93 -8.64
C LEU A 88 10.05 7.24 -8.07
N THR A 89 9.97 6.69 -6.86
CA THR A 89 11.08 5.94 -6.24
C THR A 89 11.37 4.65 -6.98
N MET A 90 10.33 3.93 -7.44
CA MET A 90 10.52 2.72 -8.27
C MET A 90 11.28 3.00 -9.57
N SER A 91 11.24 4.22 -10.09
CA SER A 91 11.99 4.59 -11.31
C SER A 91 13.50 4.69 -11.08
N GLU A 92 13.94 4.67 -9.83
CA GLU A 92 15.34 4.66 -9.43
C GLU A 92 15.85 3.22 -9.18
N PHE A 93 14.97 2.22 -9.25
CA PHE A 93 15.33 0.83 -8.99
C PHE A 93 15.99 0.18 -10.21
N LYS A 94 16.91 -0.72 -9.91
CA LYS A 94 17.49 -1.60 -10.92
C LYS A 94 16.50 -2.71 -11.25
N GLU A 95 16.18 -2.87 -12.53
CA GLU A 95 15.38 -4.00 -13.02
C GLU A 95 16.19 -5.30 -13.09
N PRO A 96 15.57 -6.47 -12.89
CA PRO A 96 14.18 -6.62 -12.49
C PRO A 96 13.95 -6.33 -11.00
N PHE A 97 12.74 -5.87 -10.63
CA PHE A 97 12.40 -5.64 -9.23
C PHE A 97 10.98 -6.15 -8.89
N VAL A 98 10.75 -6.41 -7.62
CA VAL A 98 9.43 -6.61 -7.01
C VAL A 98 9.22 -5.57 -5.93
N SER A 99 8.07 -4.92 -5.94
CA SER A 99 7.74 -3.91 -4.94
C SER A 99 6.32 -4.09 -4.44
N ALA A 100 6.11 -3.80 -3.16
CA ALA A 100 4.79 -3.81 -2.55
C ALA A 100 4.56 -2.49 -1.80
N VAL A 101 3.34 -2.00 -1.84
CA VAL A 101 2.90 -0.84 -1.06
C VAL A 101 1.65 -1.20 -0.25
N PHE A 102 1.64 -0.81 1.02
CA PHE A 102 0.48 -0.92 1.89
C PHE A 102 -0.04 0.47 2.19
N THR A 103 -1.26 0.76 1.70
CA THR A 103 -1.95 2.05 1.88
C THR A 103 -2.57 2.17 3.27
N ALA A 104 -2.91 3.37 3.72
CA ALA A 104 -3.39 3.61 5.07
C ALA A 104 -4.64 4.50 5.17
N SER A 105 -4.99 5.27 4.13
CA SER A 105 -6.04 6.30 4.25
C SER A 105 -7.47 5.74 4.34
N SER A 106 -7.69 4.46 4.04
CA SER A 106 -8.98 3.79 4.23
C SER A 106 -9.18 3.21 5.63
N HIS A 107 -8.20 3.36 6.52
CA HIS A 107 -8.24 2.88 7.90
C HIS A 107 -9.00 3.83 8.84
N HIS A 108 -9.47 3.31 9.99
CA HIS A 108 -9.98 4.14 11.10
C HIS A 108 -8.96 5.26 11.46
N PRO A 109 -9.37 6.50 11.74
CA PRO A 109 -10.71 7.01 12.05
C PRO A 109 -11.52 7.49 10.83
N TYR A 110 -11.26 7.01 9.62
CA TYR A 110 -11.99 7.31 8.39
C TYR A 110 -11.98 8.81 8.03
N LYS A 111 -10.79 9.38 8.01
CA LYS A 111 -10.56 10.76 7.57
C LYS A 111 -10.03 10.77 6.14
N ILE A 112 -10.23 11.88 5.47
CA ILE A 112 -9.61 12.22 4.18
C ILE A 112 -9.01 13.61 4.29
N PRO A 113 -8.06 13.99 3.42
CA PRO A 113 -7.52 15.36 3.41
C PRO A 113 -8.62 16.40 3.26
N GLU A 114 -8.42 17.57 3.86
CA GLU A 114 -9.43 18.63 3.93
C GLU A 114 -9.92 19.07 2.55
N GLU A 115 -9.02 19.15 1.58
CA GLU A 115 -9.29 19.56 0.20
C GLU A 115 -10.23 18.60 -0.56
N TYR A 116 -10.39 17.36 -0.07
CA TYR A 116 -11.26 16.36 -0.68
C TYR A 116 -12.63 16.22 -0.04
N LYS A 117 -12.91 16.92 1.07
CA LYS A 117 -14.17 16.76 1.82
C LYS A 117 -15.42 17.06 0.99
N ASP A 118 -15.36 18.11 0.16
CA ASP A 118 -16.49 18.51 -0.68
C ASP A 118 -16.59 17.63 -1.96
N ILE A 119 -15.47 16.98 -2.35
CA ILE A 119 -15.42 16.09 -3.51
C ILE A 119 -15.92 14.69 -3.15
N TYR A 120 -15.59 14.22 -1.95
CA TYR A 120 -15.97 12.90 -1.45
C TYR A 120 -16.78 13.02 -0.16
N PRO A 121 -18.06 13.48 -0.25
CA PRO A 121 -18.91 13.66 0.92
C PRO A 121 -19.17 12.32 1.62
N GLU A 122 -19.50 12.42 2.90
CA GLU A 122 -19.87 11.26 3.71
C GLU A 122 -21.26 10.76 3.30
N GLU A 123 -21.30 9.64 2.62
CA GLU A 123 -22.52 8.98 2.15
C GLU A 123 -22.44 7.47 2.44
N GLY A 124 -23.51 6.91 3.00
CA GLY A 124 -23.57 5.48 3.36
C GLY A 124 -22.69 5.17 4.57
N LEU A 125 -21.80 4.20 4.47
CA LEU A 125 -20.85 3.88 5.52
C LEU A 125 -19.73 4.92 5.57
N VAL A 126 -19.31 5.30 6.79
CA VAL A 126 -18.27 6.32 7.03
C VAL A 126 -16.96 6.06 6.27
N MET A 127 -16.64 4.82 6.00
CA MET A 127 -15.43 4.43 5.25
C MET A 127 -15.55 4.68 3.73
N HIS A 128 -16.75 4.85 3.17
CA HIS A 128 -16.92 4.98 1.71
C HIS A 128 -16.18 6.21 1.15
N LYS A 129 -16.15 7.33 1.87
CA LYS A 129 -15.37 8.50 1.47
C LYS A 129 -13.87 8.20 1.40
N CYS A 130 -13.36 7.38 2.32
CA CYS A 130 -11.95 6.99 2.34
C CYS A 130 -11.62 6.04 1.19
N ILE A 131 -12.51 5.10 0.86
CA ILE A 131 -12.35 4.23 -0.31
C ILE A 131 -12.31 5.05 -1.61
N ARG A 132 -13.21 6.05 -1.76
CA ARG A 132 -13.22 6.97 -2.91
C ARG A 132 -11.92 7.76 -3.01
N TYR A 133 -11.38 8.21 -1.87
CA TYR A 133 -10.09 8.90 -1.83
C TYR A 133 -8.94 7.98 -2.20
N THR A 134 -8.89 6.75 -1.68
CA THR A 134 -7.85 5.77 -2.06
C THR A 134 -7.96 5.39 -3.54
N ASP A 135 -9.16 5.26 -4.10
CA ASP A 135 -9.38 5.06 -5.54
C ASP A 135 -8.83 6.24 -6.36
N HIS A 136 -9.09 7.47 -5.91
CA HIS A 136 -8.49 8.66 -6.51
C HIS A 136 -6.95 8.62 -6.44
N ALA A 137 -6.39 8.27 -5.30
CA ALA A 137 -4.95 8.16 -5.10
C ALA A 137 -4.33 7.10 -6.04
N LEU A 138 -5.01 5.96 -6.23
CA LEU A 138 -4.62 4.93 -7.19
C LEU A 138 -4.70 5.43 -8.64
N LYS A 139 -5.76 6.16 -9.01
CA LYS A 139 -5.84 6.78 -10.33
C LYS A 139 -4.63 7.68 -10.59
N ARG A 140 -4.30 8.56 -9.64
CA ARG A 140 -3.14 9.45 -9.73
C ARG A 140 -1.82 8.66 -9.81
N PHE A 141 -1.71 7.55 -9.07
CA PHE A 141 -0.59 6.63 -9.18
C PHE A 141 -0.43 6.10 -10.61
N PHE A 142 -1.47 5.56 -11.20
CA PHE A 142 -1.41 5.01 -12.57
C PHE A 142 -1.15 6.09 -13.63
N GLU A 143 -1.64 7.32 -13.45
CA GLU A 143 -1.31 8.45 -14.31
C GLU A 143 0.19 8.80 -14.28
N THR A 144 0.84 8.64 -13.14
CA THR A 144 2.29 8.87 -12.98
C THR A 144 3.09 7.65 -13.42
N ALA A 145 2.68 6.46 -13.01
CA ALA A 145 3.31 5.19 -13.33
C ALA A 145 3.36 4.93 -14.84
N SER A 146 2.28 5.26 -15.56
CA SER A 146 2.21 5.06 -17.03
C SER A 146 3.27 5.85 -17.81
N LYS A 147 3.91 6.83 -17.19
CA LYS A 147 4.99 7.63 -17.80
C LYS A 147 6.38 7.06 -17.48
N GLN A 148 6.46 6.02 -16.64
CA GLN A 148 7.71 5.45 -16.18
C GLN A 148 8.17 4.31 -17.09
N PRO A 149 9.49 4.11 -17.27
CA PRO A 149 10.03 3.10 -18.21
C PRO A 149 9.64 1.67 -17.82
N TRP A 150 9.48 1.37 -16.54
CA TRP A 150 9.15 0.04 -16.03
C TRP A 150 7.66 -0.33 -16.22
N PHE A 151 6.76 0.62 -16.50
CA PHE A 151 5.32 0.42 -16.47
C PHE A 151 4.83 -0.70 -17.39
N ASN A 152 5.23 -0.67 -18.67
CA ASN A 152 4.78 -1.64 -19.66
C ASN A 152 5.43 -3.04 -19.49
N ASN A 153 6.43 -3.16 -18.63
CA ASN A 153 7.08 -4.44 -18.27
C ASN A 153 6.71 -4.88 -16.85
N SER A 154 5.55 -4.46 -16.36
CA SER A 154 5.09 -4.74 -15.00
C SER A 154 3.80 -5.53 -14.97
N LEU A 155 3.66 -6.40 -13.99
CA LEU A 155 2.40 -6.99 -13.58
C LEU A 155 1.97 -6.34 -12.27
N PHE A 156 0.82 -5.66 -12.28
CA PHE A 156 0.22 -5.08 -11.07
C PHE A 156 -0.76 -6.06 -10.45
N VAL A 157 -0.66 -6.22 -9.13
CA VAL A 157 -1.61 -6.99 -8.34
C VAL A 157 -2.19 -6.07 -7.27
N LEU A 158 -3.50 -5.83 -7.32
CA LEU A 158 -4.21 -5.01 -6.35
C LEU A 158 -5.13 -5.91 -5.52
N THR A 159 -5.03 -5.78 -4.21
CA THR A 159 -5.87 -6.51 -3.27
C THR A 159 -6.04 -5.71 -1.98
N ALA A 160 -6.92 -6.16 -1.10
CA ALA A 160 -7.01 -5.65 0.27
C ALA A 160 -6.55 -6.73 1.25
N ASP A 161 -6.24 -6.33 2.49
CA ASP A 161 -5.88 -7.22 3.59
C ASP A 161 -7.13 -7.89 4.21
N HIS A 162 -8.20 -7.12 4.38
CA HIS A 162 -9.50 -7.59 4.90
C HIS A 162 -10.59 -6.55 4.59
N THR A 163 -11.85 -6.94 4.78
CA THR A 163 -12.97 -6.00 4.83
C THR A 163 -13.04 -5.34 6.21
N ASN A 164 -13.78 -4.24 6.32
CA ASN A 164 -14.02 -3.58 7.60
C ASN A 164 -15.54 -3.51 7.87
N LEU A 165 -16.11 -2.30 7.82
CA LEU A 165 -17.56 -2.13 7.96
C LEU A 165 -18.26 -2.60 6.69
N SER A 166 -19.31 -3.41 6.86
CA SER A 166 -20.15 -3.85 5.74
C SER A 166 -21.62 -3.83 6.13
N ALA A 167 -22.47 -3.37 5.20
CA ALA A 167 -23.92 -3.50 5.31
C ALA A 167 -24.44 -4.88 4.81
N VAL A 168 -23.58 -5.67 4.19
CA VAL A 168 -23.90 -6.97 3.61
C VAL A 168 -23.57 -8.07 4.61
N PRO A 169 -24.56 -8.87 5.06
CA PRO A 169 -24.40 -9.86 6.14
C PRO A 169 -23.28 -10.90 5.87
N GLU A 170 -23.10 -11.29 4.63
CA GLU A 170 -22.08 -12.25 4.20
C GLU A 170 -20.66 -11.80 4.58
N TYR A 171 -20.39 -10.49 4.47
CA TYR A 171 -19.09 -9.90 4.82
C TYR A 171 -18.92 -9.60 6.31
N GLN A 172 -19.97 -9.76 7.13
CA GLN A 172 -19.90 -9.61 8.58
C GLN A 172 -19.48 -10.91 9.29
N THR A 173 -19.35 -12.01 8.57
CA THR A 173 -18.88 -13.29 9.12
C THR A 173 -17.35 -13.33 9.25
N SER A 174 -16.83 -14.24 10.08
CA SER A 174 -15.38 -14.41 10.26
C SER A 174 -14.64 -14.75 8.95
N LEU A 175 -15.29 -15.48 8.04
CA LEU A 175 -14.72 -15.80 6.73
C LEU A 175 -14.96 -14.66 5.74
N GLY A 176 -16.18 -14.12 5.70
CA GLY A 176 -16.54 -13.05 4.78
C GLY A 176 -15.73 -11.77 4.99
N GLY A 177 -15.26 -11.50 6.23
CA GLY A 177 -14.37 -10.40 6.53
C GLY A 177 -13.01 -10.46 5.80
N PHE A 178 -12.66 -11.60 5.22
CA PHE A 178 -11.45 -11.79 4.40
C PHE A 178 -11.77 -12.02 2.91
N SER A 179 -13.03 -11.88 2.50
CA SER A 179 -13.43 -11.92 1.09
C SER A 179 -13.12 -10.58 0.43
N VAL A 180 -11.92 -10.47 -0.13
CA VAL A 180 -11.42 -9.26 -0.78
C VAL A 180 -11.21 -9.49 -2.28
N PRO A 181 -11.35 -8.47 -3.12
CA PRO A 181 -11.03 -8.58 -4.54
C PRO A 181 -9.52 -8.76 -4.75
N ILE A 182 -9.15 -9.49 -5.79
CA ILE A 182 -7.79 -9.54 -6.32
C ILE A 182 -7.87 -9.18 -7.80
N VAL A 183 -7.15 -8.13 -8.20
CA VAL A 183 -7.09 -7.65 -9.58
C VAL A 183 -5.67 -7.82 -10.10
N PHE A 184 -5.54 -8.46 -11.26
CA PHE A 184 -4.28 -8.55 -12.01
C PHE A 184 -4.39 -7.63 -13.21
N PHE A 185 -3.43 -6.72 -13.35
CA PHE A 185 -3.38 -5.78 -14.47
C PHE A 185 -2.00 -5.81 -15.13
N ASP A 186 -2.00 -6.13 -16.41
CA ASP A 186 -0.80 -6.17 -17.28
C ASP A 186 -0.98 -5.10 -18.37
N PRO A 187 -0.32 -3.93 -18.27
CA PRO A 187 -0.50 -2.84 -19.22
C PRO A 187 0.03 -3.14 -20.63
N SER A 188 0.83 -4.20 -20.79
CA SER A 188 1.34 -4.62 -22.11
C SER A 188 0.31 -5.40 -22.93
N LYS A 189 -0.79 -5.84 -22.31
CA LYS A 189 -1.84 -6.61 -22.98
C LYS A 189 -3.04 -5.72 -23.24
N GLU A 190 -3.45 -5.65 -24.49
CA GLU A 190 -4.76 -5.10 -24.84
C GLU A 190 -5.85 -5.98 -24.18
N MET A 191 -6.80 -5.31 -23.49
CA MET A 191 -7.98 -5.97 -22.92
C MET A 191 -9.01 -6.20 -24.02
#